data_f767bd186046ebf1f609a675f2171977
#
_entry.id   f767bd186046ebf1f609a675f2171977
#
_cell.length_a   1.000
_cell.length_b   1.000
_cell.length_c   1.000
_cell.angle_alpha   90.00
_cell.angle_beta   90.00
_cell.angle_gamma   90.00
#
_symmetry.space_group_name_H-M   'P 1'
#
loop_
_entity.id
_entity.type
_entity.pdbx_description
1 polymer ?
#
loop_
_entity_poly.entity_id
_entity_poly.type
_entity_poly.pdbx_seq_one_letter_code
_entity_poly.pdbx_strand_id
1 'polypeptide(L)'
;MTPVGVLIKDSPASTPAAMRYVKALCRASQSPVGVFFFGRGVLHAASDLSLEWQNLQQRYNLKLTLCSASADAFHIKSRDGFQVEGLGELISDGVSGARFISFG
;
A
#
# COMPACT_ATOMS: atom_id res chain seq x y z
N MET A 1 -7.13 -18.41 -5.86
CA MET A 1 -6.19 -17.94 -4.83
C MET A 1 -6.73 -16.68 -4.19
N THR A 2 -6.61 -16.57 -2.88
CA THR A 2 -7.15 -15.43 -2.15
C THR A 2 -6.17 -14.25 -2.24
N PRO A 3 -6.61 -13.07 -2.71
CA PRO A 3 -5.76 -11.89 -2.68
C PRO A 3 -5.36 -11.53 -1.25
N VAL A 4 -4.20 -10.92 -1.09
CA VAL A 4 -3.71 -10.46 0.20
C VAL A 4 -3.62 -8.94 0.19
N GLY A 5 -4.22 -8.31 1.20
CA GLY A 5 -4.18 -6.87 1.38
C GLY A 5 -3.33 -6.50 2.58
N VAL A 6 -2.49 -5.49 2.41
CA VAL A 6 -1.70 -4.92 3.50
C VAL A 6 -2.15 -3.48 3.69
N LEU A 7 -2.60 -3.15 4.91
CA LEU A 7 -3.04 -1.80 5.25
C LEU A 7 -1.94 -1.11 6.04
N ILE A 8 -1.44 -0.01 5.53
CA ILE A 8 -0.41 0.79 6.22
C ILE A 8 -1.04 2.11 6.64
N LYS A 9 -1.19 2.30 7.94
CA LYS A 9 -1.96 3.41 8.51
C LYS A 9 -1.08 4.49 9.13
N ASP A 10 0.24 4.29 9.18
CA ASP A 10 1.12 5.26 9.80
C ASP A 10 2.38 5.48 8.96
N SER A 11 3.19 6.47 9.36
CA SER A 11 4.39 6.89 8.66
C SER A 11 5.44 5.79 8.56
N PRO A 12 6.41 5.92 7.64
CA PRO A 12 7.50 4.94 7.55
C PRO A 12 8.25 4.73 8.87
N ALA A 13 8.44 5.80 9.66
CA ALA A 13 9.12 5.71 10.94
C ALA A 13 8.34 4.87 11.96
N SER A 14 7.01 4.95 11.93
CA SER A 14 6.14 4.21 12.85
C SER A 14 5.81 2.80 12.38
N THR A 15 6.06 2.49 11.11
CA THR A 15 5.77 1.19 10.52
C THR A 15 6.99 0.61 9.80
N PRO A 16 8.15 0.50 10.49
CA PRO A 16 9.39 0.12 9.79
C PRO A 16 9.38 -1.33 9.27
N ALA A 17 8.54 -2.19 9.82
CA ALA A 17 8.45 -3.58 9.39
C ALA A 17 7.55 -3.78 8.18
N ALA A 18 6.75 -2.79 7.79
CA ALA A 18 5.74 -2.95 6.74
C ALA A 18 6.38 -3.32 5.40
N MET A 19 7.41 -2.60 4.99
CA MET A 19 8.12 -2.87 3.72
C MET A 19 8.71 -4.28 3.70
N ARG A 20 9.35 -4.69 4.79
CA ARG A 20 9.94 -6.03 4.89
C ARG A 20 8.88 -7.11 4.80
N TYR A 21 7.75 -6.88 5.45
CA TYR A 21 6.63 -7.81 5.40
C TYR A 21 6.11 -7.99 3.98
N VAL A 22 5.92 -6.87 3.27
CA VAL A 22 5.44 -6.91 1.88
C VAL A 22 6.45 -7.63 0.98
N LYS A 23 7.75 -7.37 1.16
CA LYS A 23 8.78 -8.08 0.39
C LYS A 23 8.72 -9.58 0.62
N ALA A 24 8.62 -10.01 1.86
CA ALA A 24 8.52 -11.43 2.20
C ALA A 24 7.25 -12.05 1.61
N LEU A 25 6.14 -11.35 1.70
CA LEU A 25 4.87 -11.79 1.18
C LEU A 25 4.92 -11.97 -0.35
N CYS A 26 5.53 -11.03 -1.06
CA CYS A 26 5.67 -11.11 -2.51
C CYS A 26 6.53 -12.30 -2.94
N ARG A 27 7.56 -12.63 -2.17
CA ARG A 27 8.43 -13.77 -2.45
C ARG A 27 7.74 -15.11 -2.19
N ALA A 28 6.89 -15.15 -1.18
CA ALA A 28 6.25 -16.39 -0.73
C ALA A 28 4.92 -16.66 -1.40
N SER A 29 4.19 -15.62 -1.77
CA SER A 29 2.81 -15.72 -2.24
C SER A 29 2.75 -15.75 -3.77
N GLN A 30 1.87 -16.60 -4.29
CA GLN A 30 1.48 -16.58 -5.70
C GLN A 30 0.20 -15.79 -5.91
N SER A 31 -0.42 -15.32 -4.84
CA SER A 31 -1.64 -14.53 -4.89
C SER A 31 -1.33 -13.06 -5.14
N PRO A 32 -2.24 -12.32 -5.78
CA PRO A 32 -2.06 -10.87 -5.92
C PRO A 32 -1.93 -10.20 -4.55
N VAL A 33 -1.01 -9.24 -4.47
CA VAL A 33 -0.80 -8.47 -3.24
C VAL A 33 -1.15 -7.00 -3.52
N GLY A 34 -2.00 -6.45 -2.67
CA GLY A 34 -2.35 -5.03 -2.71
C GLY A 34 -1.88 -4.36 -1.42
N VAL A 35 -1.31 -3.17 -1.54
CA VAL A 35 -0.89 -2.37 -0.40
C VAL A 35 -1.71 -1.08 -0.40
N PHE A 36 -2.38 -0.81 0.72
CA PHE A 36 -3.27 0.34 0.87
C PHE A 36 -2.71 1.26 1.95
N PHE A 37 -2.50 2.52 1.59
CA PHE A 37 -1.94 3.52 2.48
C PHE A 37 -3.03 4.47 2.93
N PHE A 38 -3.27 4.54 4.25
CA PHE A 38 -4.28 5.40 4.87
C PHE A 38 -3.64 6.36 5.86
N GLY A 39 -4.28 7.49 6.10
CA GLY A 39 -3.81 8.44 7.08
C GLY A 39 -2.34 8.78 6.83
N ARG A 40 -1.52 8.73 7.86
CA ARG A 40 -0.08 8.98 7.73
C ARG A 40 0.63 7.93 6.90
N GLY A 41 0.00 6.80 6.61
CA GLY A 41 0.56 5.79 5.72
C GLY A 41 0.86 6.33 4.33
N VAL A 42 0.13 7.33 3.85
CA VAL A 42 0.39 7.94 2.56
C VAL A 42 1.76 8.63 2.49
N LEU A 43 2.38 8.91 3.64
CA LEU A 43 3.72 9.50 3.69
C LEU A 43 4.80 8.55 3.15
N HIS A 44 4.52 7.26 3.06
CA HIS A 44 5.42 6.32 2.37
C HIS A 44 5.68 6.75 0.92
N ALA A 45 4.67 7.27 0.24
CA ALA A 45 4.80 7.72 -1.14
C ALA A 45 5.62 9.01 -1.26
N ALA A 46 5.68 9.82 -0.19
CA ALA A 46 6.44 11.07 -0.17
C ALA A 46 7.82 10.91 0.44
N SER A 47 8.15 9.73 0.96
CA SER A 47 9.43 9.45 1.62
C SER A 47 10.47 8.93 0.62
N ASP A 48 11.70 8.76 1.11
CA ASP A 48 12.77 8.13 0.34
C ASP A 48 12.42 6.68 -0.02
N LEU A 49 11.50 6.06 0.70
CA LEU A 49 11.04 4.71 0.41
C LEU A 49 10.17 4.61 -0.84
N SER A 50 9.73 5.74 -1.39
CA SER A 50 8.87 5.72 -2.58
C SER A 50 9.51 4.96 -3.74
N LEU A 51 10.82 5.11 -3.94
CA LEU A 51 11.53 4.38 -5.00
C LEU A 51 11.56 2.89 -4.75
N GLU A 52 11.72 2.47 -3.50
CA GLU A 52 11.67 1.04 -3.15
C GLU A 52 10.28 0.46 -3.40
N TRP A 53 9.23 1.20 -3.05
CA TRP A 53 7.87 0.78 -3.35
C TRP A 53 7.63 0.65 -4.84
N GLN A 54 8.11 1.62 -5.63
CA GLN A 54 8.00 1.57 -7.09
C GLN A 54 8.73 0.35 -7.67
N ASN A 55 9.92 0.06 -7.17
CA ASN A 55 10.68 -1.11 -7.61
C ASN A 55 9.94 -2.41 -7.28
N LEU A 56 9.35 -2.51 -6.10
CA LEU A 56 8.54 -3.67 -5.73
C LEU A 56 7.31 -3.79 -6.62
N GLN A 57 6.66 -2.67 -6.90
CA GLN A 57 5.49 -2.65 -7.76
C GLN A 57 5.82 -3.19 -9.16
N GLN A 58 6.94 -2.76 -9.74
CA GLN A 58 7.36 -3.22 -11.05
C GLN A 58 7.77 -4.69 -11.05
N ARG A 59 8.49 -5.11 -9.99
CA ARG A 59 9.04 -6.46 -9.91
C ARG A 59 7.96 -7.51 -9.69
N TYR A 60 6.99 -7.22 -8.84
CA TYR A 60 5.96 -8.19 -8.41
C TYR A 60 4.56 -7.83 -8.88
N ASN A 61 4.43 -6.77 -9.66
CA ASN A 61 3.13 -6.28 -10.13
C ASN A 61 2.15 -6.00 -8.98
N LEU A 62 2.65 -5.33 -7.95
CA LEU A 62 1.85 -4.94 -6.80
C LEU A 62 0.85 -3.85 -7.17
N LYS A 63 -0.26 -3.81 -6.47
CA LYS A 63 -1.16 -2.67 -6.50
C LYS A 63 -0.87 -1.80 -5.28
N LEU A 64 -0.33 -0.60 -5.49
CA LEU A 64 -0.05 0.37 -4.43
C LEU A 64 -1.10 1.47 -4.50
N THR A 65 -1.92 1.60 -3.47
CA THR A 65 -3.04 2.53 -3.48
C THR A 65 -2.98 3.48 -2.30
N LEU A 66 -3.10 4.78 -2.61
CA LEU A 66 -3.18 5.84 -1.60
C LEU A 66 -4.65 6.23 -1.42
N CYS A 67 -5.08 6.37 -0.17
CA CYS A 67 -6.39 6.92 0.12
C CYS A 67 -6.43 8.38 -0.33
N SER A 68 -7.39 8.74 -1.20
CA SER A 68 -7.46 10.07 -1.78
C SER A 68 -7.64 11.16 -0.72
N ALA A 69 -8.49 10.93 0.27
CA ALA A 69 -8.71 11.90 1.35
C ALA A 69 -7.44 12.13 2.17
N SER A 70 -6.69 11.06 2.46
CA SER A 70 -5.43 11.17 3.20
C SER A 70 -4.35 11.82 2.38
N ALA A 71 -4.23 11.46 1.10
CA ALA A 71 -3.27 12.09 0.20
C ALA A 71 -3.51 13.59 0.09
N ASP A 72 -4.78 13.99 0.00
CA ASP A 72 -5.18 15.39 -0.03
C ASP A 72 -4.79 16.11 1.27
N ALA A 73 -5.09 15.50 2.41
CA ALA A 73 -4.79 16.08 3.72
C ALA A 73 -3.29 16.33 3.92
N PHE A 74 -2.44 15.47 3.37
CA PHE A 74 -0.99 15.59 3.48
C PHE A 74 -0.35 16.20 2.23
N HIS A 75 -1.15 16.72 1.29
CA HIS A 75 -0.68 17.36 0.05
C HIS A 75 0.22 16.45 -0.79
N ILE A 76 -0.11 15.17 -0.84
CA ILE A 76 0.65 14.20 -1.61
C ILE A 76 0.01 14.03 -2.98
N LYS A 77 0.78 14.32 -4.01
CA LYS A 77 0.35 14.13 -5.39
C LYS A 77 0.57 12.68 -5.82
N SER A 78 -0.12 12.28 -6.86
CA SER A 78 0.09 10.98 -7.47
C SER A 78 1.55 10.78 -7.84
N ARG A 79 2.07 9.59 -7.56
CA ARG A 79 3.46 9.20 -7.85
C ARG A 79 3.45 7.99 -8.75
N ASP A 80 4.53 7.81 -9.51
CA ASP A 80 4.69 6.64 -10.38
C ASP A 80 4.60 5.36 -9.57
N GLY A 81 3.83 4.42 -10.04
CA GLY A 81 3.61 3.14 -9.38
C GLY A 81 2.53 3.15 -8.30
N PHE A 82 2.03 4.33 -7.92
CA PHE A 82 0.95 4.48 -6.93
C PHE A 82 -0.33 4.94 -7.61
N GLN A 83 -1.45 4.40 -7.14
CA GLN A 83 -2.78 4.85 -7.56
C GLN A 83 -3.43 5.62 -6.41
N VAL A 84 -4.27 6.59 -6.73
CA VAL A 84 -5.04 7.32 -5.72
C VAL A 84 -6.50 6.97 -5.91
N GLU A 85 -7.12 6.43 -4.88
CA GLU A 85 -8.52 5.99 -4.93
C GLU A 85 -9.29 6.47 -3.71
N GLY A 86 -10.59 6.66 -3.87
CA GLY A 86 -11.49 6.99 -2.78
C GLY A 86 -11.68 5.81 -1.83
N LEU A 87 -12.10 6.11 -0.61
CA LEU A 87 -12.30 5.10 0.43
C LEU A 87 -13.30 4.02 0.00
N GLY A 88 -14.34 4.40 -0.70
CA GLY A 88 -15.36 3.44 -1.19
C GLY A 88 -14.76 2.41 -2.13
N GLU A 89 -13.88 2.84 -3.02
CA GLU A 89 -13.20 1.94 -3.96
C GLU A 89 -12.26 1.00 -3.24
N LEU A 90 -11.53 1.52 -2.24
CA LEU A 90 -10.63 0.70 -1.43
C LEU A 90 -11.39 -0.38 -0.67
N ILE A 91 -12.53 -0.03 -0.08
CA ILE A 91 -13.37 -0.98 0.64
C ILE A 91 -13.92 -2.03 -0.33
N SER A 92 -14.40 -1.61 -1.49
CA SER A 92 -14.95 -2.51 -2.49
C SER A 92 -13.90 -3.51 -2.97
N ASP A 93 -12.69 -3.04 -3.28
CA ASP A 93 -11.59 -3.90 -3.69
C ASP A 93 -11.15 -4.84 -2.57
N GLY A 94 -11.21 -4.36 -1.32
CA GLY A 94 -10.73 -5.09 -0.17
C GLY A 94 -11.68 -6.17 0.33
N VAL A 95 -12.98 -6.03 0.12
CA VAL A 95 -13.99 -6.93 0.71
C VAL A 95 -14.17 -8.21 -0.11
N SER A 96 -13.74 -8.26 -1.36
CA SER A 96 -13.95 -9.41 -2.25
C SER A 96 -13.03 -10.58 -1.92
N GLY A 97 -13.12 -11.13 -0.70
CA GLY A 97 -12.38 -12.31 -0.31
C GLY A 97 -10.91 -12.08 0.01
N ALA A 98 -10.47 -10.84 0.15
CA ALA A 98 -9.08 -10.55 0.49
C ALA A 98 -8.80 -10.79 1.96
N ARG A 99 -7.58 -11.23 2.26
CA ARG A 99 -7.06 -11.30 3.62
C ARG A 99 -6.29 -10.02 3.89
N PHE A 100 -6.51 -9.40 5.05
CA PHE A 100 -5.88 -8.13 5.40
C PHE A 100 -4.99 -8.23 6.62
N ILE A 101 -3.86 -7.55 6.55
CA ILE A 101 -2.92 -7.37 7.65
C ILE A 101 -2.65 -5.88 7.76
N SER A 102 -2.68 -5.34 8.97
CA SER A 102 -2.55 -3.89 9.21
C SER A 102 -1.26 -3.56 9.94
N PHE A 103 -0.68 -2.43 9.57
CA PHE A 103 0.46 -1.81 10.23
C PHE A 103 0.09 -0.38 10.65
N GLY A 104 0.27 -0.08 11.92
CA GLY A 104 -0.06 1.24 12.46
C GLY A 104 -1.28 1.32 13.33
#